data_5ab89f6b89e97db5d862e5ae57def8de
#
_entry.id   5ab89f6b89e97db5d862e5ae57def8de
#
_cell.length_a   1.000
_cell.length_b   1.000
_cell.length_c   1.000
_cell.angle_alpha   90.00
_cell.angle_beta   90.00
_cell.angle_gamma   90.00
#
_symmetry.space_group_name_H-M   'P 1'
#
loop_
_entity.id
_entity.type
_entity.pdbx_description
1 polymer ?
#
loop_
_entity_poly.entity_id
_entity_poly.type
_entity_poly.pdbx_seq_one_letter_code
_entity_poly.pdbx_strand_id
1 'polypeptide(L)'
;AIDGMLAQLDYYSILLDPTQLAQLQENAEGAFSGVGIEVDQRSGNFVVIAPIDDSPAYHAGIKAGDLIDAVNNQSTADLDMNQLAELIKGQPGTDVTLTLMRTGAAEPLTVRITRAQLAIESVKARLLDDHLVHARVTKFQRSTAQELSAAVARFGKDNSVRGLILDLRNNPGGLLSSAVAVADLFLQRGVIVTTRKHRGEPAQQTFRATLNNILPNQSIAVVINAGSASAAEVVAVALQDHQRAILVGARSFGKGSVQTIMPTLGLQQTIKLTTAEYFSP
;
A
#
# COMPACT_ATOMS: atom_id res chain seq x y z
N ALA A 1 -10.36 1.87 -29.37
CA ALA A 1 -9.26 1.35 -30.19
C ALA A 1 -8.03 1.01 -29.33
N ILE A 2 -7.50 1.94 -28.52
CA ILE A 2 -6.28 1.71 -27.69
C ILE A 2 -6.49 0.57 -26.69
N ASP A 3 -7.61 0.53 -25.98
CA ASP A 3 -7.92 -0.55 -25.01
C ASP A 3 -7.93 -1.94 -25.68
N GLY A 4 -8.47 -2.02 -26.89
CA GLY A 4 -8.47 -3.27 -27.66
C GLY A 4 -7.06 -3.71 -28.09
N MET A 5 -6.14 -2.77 -28.32
CA MET A 5 -4.74 -3.07 -28.62
C MET A 5 -4.00 -3.53 -27.35
N LEU A 6 -4.22 -2.85 -26.23
CA LEU A 6 -3.60 -3.20 -24.94
C LEU A 6 -4.05 -4.57 -24.45
N ALA A 7 -5.35 -4.89 -24.62
CA ALA A 7 -5.91 -6.19 -24.25
C ALA A 7 -5.31 -7.38 -25.04
N GLN A 8 -4.69 -7.12 -26.20
CA GLN A 8 -3.97 -8.15 -26.97
C GLN A 8 -2.54 -8.41 -26.48
N LEU A 9 -1.99 -7.52 -25.63
CA LEU A 9 -0.63 -7.66 -25.11
C LEU A 9 -0.62 -8.60 -23.89
N ASP A 10 -1.34 -8.21 -22.84
CA ASP A 10 -1.51 -8.96 -21.60
C ASP A 10 -2.62 -8.38 -20.71
N TYR A 11 -2.96 -9.10 -19.65
CA TYR A 11 -4.01 -8.71 -18.70
C TYR A 11 -3.68 -7.43 -17.90
N TYR A 12 -2.41 -7.07 -17.75
CA TYR A 12 -1.95 -5.97 -16.89
C TYR A 12 -1.70 -4.67 -17.64
N SER A 13 -1.66 -4.73 -18.97
CA SER A 13 -1.47 -3.57 -19.84
C SER A 13 -2.80 -2.88 -20.06
N ILE A 14 -2.95 -1.67 -19.50
CA ILE A 14 -4.20 -0.90 -19.50
C ILE A 14 -3.95 0.58 -19.74
N LEU A 15 -4.99 1.27 -20.22
CA LEU A 15 -5.05 2.71 -20.25
C LEU A 15 -5.62 3.21 -18.93
N LEU A 16 -4.91 4.15 -18.30
CA LEU A 16 -5.33 4.79 -17.05
C LEU A 16 -5.93 6.16 -17.34
N ASP A 17 -7.09 6.42 -16.79
CA ASP A 17 -7.60 7.78 -16.67
C ASP A 17 -6.86 8.56 -15.57
N PRO A 18 -7.06 9.90 -15.47
CA PRO A 18 -6.39 10.70 -14.44
C PRO A 18 -6.70 10.26 -13.00
N THR A 19 -7.92 9.79 -12.73
CA THR A 19 -8.34 9.34 -11.38
C THR A 19 -7.63 8.05 -11.01
N GLN A 20 -7.59 7.09 -11.93
CA GLN A 20 -6.87 5.81 -11.73
C GLN A 20 -5.37 6.03 -11.56
N LEU A 21 -4.77 6.98 -12.30
CA LEU A 21 -3.37 7.35 -12.15
C LEU A 21 -3.11 7.96 -10.77
N ALA A 22 -3.94 8.91 -10.33
CA ALA A 22 -3.83 9.53 -9.00
C ALA A 22 -3.92 8.48 -7.89
N GLN A 23 -4.88 7.57 -7.98
CA GLN A 23 -5.05 6.48 -7.01
C GLN A 23 -3.85 5.52 -6.97
N LEU A 24 -3.24 5.27 -8.13
CA LEU A 24 -2.04 4.44 -8.22
C LEU A 24 -0.83 5.14 -7.59
N GLN A 25 -0.72 6.46 -7.74
CA GLN A 25 0.30 7.29 -7.10
C GLN A 25 0.10 7.38 -5.59
N GLU A 26 -1.12 7.65 -5.10
CA GLU A 26 -1.47 7.61 -3.68
C GLU A 26 -1.09 6.27 -3.05
N ASN A 27 -1.41 5.18 -3.73
CA ASN A 27 -1.07 3.83 -3.29
C ASN A 27 0.45 3.58 -3.21
N ALA A 28 1.23 4.15 -4.12
CA ALA A 28 2.69 4.03 -4.15
C ALA A 28 3.36 4.89 -3.07
N GLU A 29 2.86 6.11 -2.87
CA GLU A 29 3.36 7.01 -1.83
C GLU A 29 2.99 6.52 -0.42
N GLY A 30 1.92 5.71 -0.29
CA GLY A 30 1.41 5.29 1.01
C GLY A 30 0.71 6.41 1.75
N ALA A 31 0.16 7.36 1.01
CA ALA A 31 -0.53 8.50 1.56
C ALA A 31 -1.70 8.89 0.64
N PHE A 32 -2.79 9.33 1.23
CA PHE A 32 -3.90 9.90 0.51
C PHE A 32 -4.28 11.26 1.11
N SER A 33 -4.88 12.11 0.31
CA SER A 33 -5.36 13.40 0.78
C SER A 33 -6.84 13.35 1.09
N GLY A 34 -7.21 13.76 2.28
CA GLY A 34 -8.60 13.76 2.72
C GLY A 34 -8.75 14.15 4.18
N VAL A 35 -9.86 13.76 4.78
CA VAL A 35 -10.17 14.07 6.19
C VAL A 35 -9.85 12.94 7.16
N GLY A 36 -9.66 11.70 6.68
CA GLY A 36 -9.32 10.54 7.54
C GLY A 36 -10.53 9.91 8.22
N ILE A 37 -11.49 9.44 7.42
CA ILE A 37 -12.62 8.65 7.90
C ILE A 37 -12.71 7.33 7.14
N GLU A 38 -13.05 6.25 7.86
CA GLU A 38 -13.51 5.01 7.27
C GLU A 38 -15.03 5.05 7.18
N VAL A 39 -15.58 4.79 6.00
CA VAL A 39 -17.02 4.87 5.72
C VAL A 39 -17.50 3.54 5.12
N ASP A 40 -18.71 3.13 5.51
CA ASP A 40 -19.44 2.02 4.93
C ASP A 40 -20.81 2.49 4.46
N GLN A 41 -21.41 1.80 3.47
CA GLN A 41 -22.76 2.09 3.01
C GLN A 41 -23.73 1.05 3.59
N ARG A 42 -24.68 1.50 4.42
CA ARG A 42 -25.68 0.64 5.06
C ARG A 42 -27.07 1.17 4.78
N SER A 43 -27.89 0.32 4.18
CA SER A 43 -29.29 0.66 3.85
C SER A 43 -29.44 1.99 3.09
N GLY A 44 -28.50 2.25 2.16
CA GLY A 44 -28.50 3.47 1.36
C GLY A 44 -27.84 4.70 2.03
N ASN A 45 -27.46 4.62 3.28
CA ASN A 45 -26.81 5.72 4.02
C ASN A 45 -25.30 5.47 4.20
N PHE A 46 -24.52 6.52 4.22
CA PHE A 46 -23.08 6.46 4.52
C PHE A 46 -22.84 6.63 6.02
N VAL A 47 -22.25 5.61 6.63
CA VAL A 47 -21.98 5.54 8.06
C VAL A 47 -20.49 5.63 8.29
N VAL A 48 -20.04 6.50 9.17
CA VAL A 48 -18.66 6.51 9.65
C VAL A 48 -18.42 5.28 10.51
N ILE A 49 -17.54 4.40 10.08
CA ILE A 49 -17.08 3.25 10.88
C ILE A 49 -16.16 3.73 11.99
N ALA A 50 -15.13 4.55 11.62
CA ALA A 50 -14.24 5.20 12.56
C ALA A 50 -13.52 6.38 11.89
N PRO A 51 -13.19 7.45 12.61
CA PRO A 51 -12.13 8.36 12.20
C PRO A 51 -10.78 7.67 12.37
N ILE A 52 -9.83 7.96 11.48
CA ILE A 52 -8.44 7.52 11.63
C ILE A 52 -7.80 8.32 12.77
N ASP A 53 -7.08 7.64 13.65
CA ASP A 53 -6.39 8.29 14.77
C ASP A 53 -5.49 9.44 14.28
N ASP A 54 -5.47 10.53 15.03
CA ASP A 54 -4.72 11.77 14.74
C ASP A 54 -5.06 12.46 13.40
N SER A 55 -6.11 12.02 12.70
CA SER A 55 -6.58 12.64 11.46
C SER A 55 -7.33 13.96 11.70
N PRO A 56 -7.50 14.80 10.66
CA PRO A 56 -8.36 15.98 10.73
C PRO A 56 -9.79 15.68 11.20
N ALA A 57 -10.36 14.55 10.76
CA ALA A 57 -11.70 14.14 11.19
C ALA A 57 -11.75 13.75 12.67
N TYR A 58 -10.71 13.09 13.18
CA TYR A 58 -10.58 12.78 14.60
C TYR A 58 -10.55 14.05 15.45
N HIS A 59 -9.70 15.01 15.07
CA HIS A 59 -9.59 16.31 15.78
C HIS A 59 -10.84 17.18 15.64
N ALA A 60 -11.60 17.03 14.56
CA ALA A 60 -12.88 17.68 14.34
C ALA A 60 -14.04 17.04 15.14
N GLY A 61 -13.79 15.95 15.87
CA GLY A 61 -14.77 15.30 16.73
C GLY A 61 -15.78 14.42 16.01
N ILE A 62 -15.45 13.94 14.81
CA ILE A 62 -16.22 12.90 14.12
C ILE A 62 -16.14 11.60 14.93
N LYS A 63 -17.24 10.85 14.96
CA LYS A 63 -17.36 9.62 15.75
C LYS A 63 -17.88 8.46 14.92
N ALA A 64 -17.55 7.25 15.37
CA ALA A 64 -18.17 6.05 14.84
C ALA A 64 -19.69 6.10 15.00
N GLY A 65 -20.42 5.72 13.96
CA GLY A 65 -21.87 5.75 13.89
C GLY A 65 -22.47 7.07 13.40
N ASP A 66 -21.68 8.12 13.13
CA ASP A 66 -22.17 9.32 12.46
C ASP A 66 -22.64 8.97 11.04
N LEU A 67 -23.81 9.45 10.63
CA LEU A 67 -24.31 9.34 9.27
C LEU A 67 -23.90 10.60 8.50
N ILE A 68 -23.33 10.44 7.33
CA ILE A 68 -22.95 11.55 6.45
C ILE A 68 -24.17 11.90 5.58
N ASP A 69 -24.87 12.97 5.93
CA ASP A 69 -26.09 13.42 5.23
C ASP A 69 -25.78 14.31 4.02
N ALA A 70 -24.74 15.18 4.16
CA ALA A 70 -24.29 16.02 3.07
C ALA A 70 -22.79 16.31 3.13
N VAL A 71 -22.20 16.60 1.96
CA VAL A 71 -20.83 17.08 1.78
C VAL A 71 -20.88 18.39 1.00
N ASN A 72 -20.33 19.48 1.56
CA ASN A 72 -20.38 20.83 0.97
C ASN A 72 -21.81 21.27 0.57
N ASN A 73 -22.80 20.97 1.40
CA ASN A 73 -24.24 21.17 1.16
C ASN A 73 -24.84 20.33 0.01
N GLN A 74 -24.11 19.39 -0.56
CA GLN A 74 -24.64 18.41 -1.51
C GLN A 74 -25.09 17.16 -0.74
N SER A 75 -26.37 16.79 -0.89
CA SER A 75 -26.91 15.56 -0.27
C SER A 75 -26.17 14.32 -0.77
N THR A 76 -26.01 13.36 0.11
CA THR A 76 -25.36 12.08 -0.19
C THR A 76 -26.33 10.96 -0.58
N ALA A 77 -27.65 11.21 -0.56
CA ALA A 77 -28.69 10.19 -0.70
C ALA A 77 -28.60 9.39 -2.02
N ASP A 78 -28.19 10.04 -3.11
CA ASP A 78 -28.11 9.43 -4.45
C ASP A 78 -26.68 9.13 -4.90
N LEU A 79 -25.71 9.23 -3.99
CA LEU A 79 -24.30 8.99 -4.31
C LEU A 79 -23.93 7.51 -4.12
N ASP A 80 -22.97 7.06 -4.92
CA ASP A 80 -22.23 5.83 -4.63
C ASP A 80 -20.97 6.13 -3.77
N MET A 81 -20.28 5.07 -3.31
CA MET A 81 -19.11 5.18 -2.45
C MET A 81 -17.95 5.95 -3.13
N ASN A 82 -17.77 5.80 -4.44
CA ASN A 82 -16.71 6.48 -5.18
C ASN A 82 -17.01 7.99 -5.28
N GLN A 83 -18.25 8.34 -5.59
CA GLN A 83 -18.69 9.74 -5.66
C GLN A 83 -18.56 10.43 -4.29
N LEU A 84 -18.94 9.75 -3.20
CA LEU A 84 -18.73 10.27 -1.86
C LEU A 84 -17.23 10.49 -1.58
N ALA A 85 -16.39 9.51 -1.92
CA ALA A 85 -14.96 9.59 -1.73
C ALA A 85 -14.33 10.77 -2.49
N GLU A 86 -14.76 11.02 -3.74
CA GLU A 86 -14.31 12.16 -4.54
C GLU A 86 -14.68 13.51 -3.90
N LEU A 87 -15.86 13.63 -3.31
CA LEU A 87 -16.27 14.87 -2.62
C LEU A 87 -15.49 15.12 -1.33
N ILE A 88 -15.16 14.05 -0.61
CA ILE A 88 -14.42 14.16 0.67
C ILE A 88 -12.92 14.33 0.43
N LYS A 89 -12.35 13.67 -0.57
CA LYS A 89 -10.95 13.86 -1.00
C LYS A 89 -10.75 15.27 -1.59
N GLY A 90 -9.49 15.65 -1.75
CA GLY A 90 -9.11 16.91 -2.37
C GLY A 90 -7.68 17.32 -1.97
N GLN A 91 -7.22 18.46 -2.43
CA GLN A 91 -5.86 18.93 -2.15
C GLN A 91 -5.67 19.20 -0.64
N PRO A 92 -4.52 18.84 -0.05
CA PRO A 92 -4.18 19.20 1.32
C PRO A 92 -4.28 20.71 1.54
N GLY A 93 -4.79 21.12 2.71
CA GLY A 93 -5.01 22.52 3.05
C GLY A 93 -6.32 23.11 2.54
N THR A 94 -7.10 22.39 1.73
CA THR A 94 -8.46 22.81 1.36
C THR A 94 -9.49 22.30 2.36
N ASP A 95 -10.62 22.99 2.47
CA ASP A 95 -11.66 22.61 3.41
C ASP A 95 -12.79 21.80 2.75
N VAL A 96 -13.38 20.93 3.54
CA VAL A 96 -14.65 20.25 3.25
C VAL A 96 -15.58 20.40 4.44
N THR A 97 -16.87 20.61 4.17
CA THR A 97 -17.90 20.68 5.21
C THR A 97 -18.75 19.42 5.15
N LEU A 98 -18.82 18.69 6.27
CA LEU A 98 -19.69 17.53 6.42
C LEU A 98 -20.89 17.89 7.28
N THR A 99 -22.08 17.52 6.81
CA THR A 99 -23.30 17.52 7.63
C THR A 99 -23.54 16.10 8.12
N LEU A 100 -23.55 15.93 9.43
CA LEU A 100 -23.61 14.63 10.08
C LEU A 100 -24.87 14.50 10.93
N MET A 101 -25.53 13.34 10.82
CA MET A 101 -26.61 12.96 11.73
C MET A 101 -26.01 12.01 12.78
N ARG A 102 -26.06 12.44 14.05
CA ARG A 102 -25.52 11.66 15.18
C ARG A 102 -26.66 11.18 16.09
N THR A 103 -26.64 9.92 16.44
CA THR A 103 -27.60 9.36 17.40
C THR A 103 -27.53 10.11 18.72
N GLY A 104 -28.67 10.64 19.18
CA GLY A 104 -28.79 11.41 20.42
C GLY A 104 -28.54 12.92 20.28
N ALA A 105 -28.17 13.43 19.10
CA ALA A 105 -28.16 14.87 18.81
C ALA A 105 -29.55 15.31 18.32
N ALA A 106 -29.99 16.49 18.80
CA ALA A 106 -31.30 17.04 18.40
C ALA A 106 -31.29 17.66 17.00
N GLU A 107 -30.11 18.10 16.53
CA GLU A 107 -29.94 18.77 15.24
C GLU A 107 -28.74 18.16 14.50
N PRO A 108 -28.69 18.27 13.13
CA PRO A 108 -27.52 17.90 12.36
C PRO A 108 -26.28 18.68 12.78
N LEU A 109 -25.14 17.98 12.82
CA LEU A 109 -23.86 18.59 13.14
C LEU A 109 -23.16 19.01 11.85
N THR A 110 -22.86 20.28 11.70
CA THR A 110 -22.06 20.79 10.60
C THR A 110 -20.60 20.92 11.03
N VAL A 111 -19.71 20.16 10.39
CA VAL A 111 -18.30 20.10 10.74
C VAL A 111 -17.46 20.51 9.53
N ARG A 112 -16.70 21.59 9.66
CA ARG A 112 -15.71 22.02 8.66
C ARG A 112 -14.36 21.41 9.00
N ILE A 113 -13.74 20.75 8.00
CA ILE A 113 -12.51 19.99 8.19
C ILE A 113 -11.53 20.38 7.09
N THR A 114 -10.32 20.76 7.48
CA THR A 114 -9.23 20.99 6.52
C THR A 114 -8.61 19.68 6.13
N ARG A 115 -8.57 19.37 4.83
CA ARG A 115 -7.96 18.16 4.31
C ARG A 115 -6.45 18.14 4.58
N ALA A 116 -5.92 16.97 4.91
CA ALA A 116 -4.49 16.75 5.13
C ALA A 116 -3.98 15.57 4.31
N GLN A 117 -2.65 15.51 4.16
CA GLN A 117 -1.98 14.30 3.71
C GLN A 117 -1.99 13.28 4.86
N LEU A 118 -2.60 12.13 4.65
CA LEU A 118 -2.75 11.06 5.63
C LEU A 118 -1.87 9.89 5.22
N ALA A 119 -0.98 9.46 6.10
CA ALA A 119 -0.16 8.28 5.87
C ALA A 119 -0.97 7.00 6.11
N ILE A 120 -0.79 6.02 5.21
CA ILE A 120 -1.32 4.67 5.39
C ILE A 120 -0.17 3.79 5.84
N GLU A 121 -0.19 3.32 7.08
CA GLU A 121 0.81 2.38 7.55
C GLU A 121 0.78 1.08 6.73
N SER A 122 1.90 0.77 6.11
CA SER A 122 2.10 -0.47 5.36
C SER A 122 2.60 -1.62 6.25
N VAL A 123 3.11 -1.31 7.45
CA VAL A 123 3.69 -2.27 8.38
C VAL A 123 2.95 -2.24 9.72
N LYS A 124 2.39 -3.37 10.11
CA LYS A 124 1.83 -3.57 11.45
C LYS A 124 2.68 -4.58 12.20
N ALA A 125 3.30 -4.17 13.32
CA ALA A 125 4.20 -5.04 14.06
C ALA A 125 3.83 -5.15 15.54
N ARG A 126 4.04 -6.35 16.09
CA ARG A 126 3.87 -6.65 17.51
C ARG A 126 4.93 -7.63 17.98
N LEU A 127 5.28 -7.55 19.24
CA LEU A 127 6.10 -8.54 19.90
C LEU A 127 5.19 -9.72 20.31
N LEU A 128 5.63 -10.93 19.97
CA LEU A 128 5.05 -12.17 20.45
C LEU A 128 5.82 -12.65 21.68
N ASP A 129 5.27 -13.66 22.37
CA ASP A 129 5.99 -14.38 23.41
C ASP A 129 7.32 -14.91 22.84
N ASP A 130 8.29 -15.16 23.69
CA ASP A 130 9.64 -15.63 23.33
C ASP A 130 10.48 -14.64 22.48
N HIS A 131 10.20 -13.35 22.54
CA HIS A 131 10.99 -12.33 21.88
C HIS A 131 10.99 -12.42 20.34
N LEU A 132 9.90 -12.89 19.74
CA LEU A 132 9.70 -12.89 18.29
C LEU A 132 8.91 -11.66 17.86
N VAL A 133 9.40 -10.94 16.87
CA VAL A 133 8.66 -9.85 16.23
C VAL A 133 7.80 -10.44 15.12
N HIS A 134 6.49 -10.22 15.18
CA HIS A 134 5.58 -10.45 14.05
C HIS A 134 5.36 -9.12 13.36
N ALA A 135 5.85 -8.97 12.13
CA ALA A 135 5.67 -7.79 11.29
C ALA A 135 4.88 -8.17 10.05
N ARG A 136 3.66 -7.67 9.94
CA ARG A 136 2.83 -7.81 8.75
C ARG A 136 3.05 -6.63 7.82
N VAL A 137 3.46 -6.91 6.60
CA VAL A 137 3.55 -5.93 5.51
C VAL A 137 2.35 -6.12 4.59
N THR A 138 1.46 -5.14 4.56
CA THR A 138 0.21 -5.22 3.80
C THR A 138 0.40 -4.85 2.33
N LYS A 139 1.37 -3.97 2.02
CA LYS A 139 1.69 -3.48 0.69
C LYS A 139 3.10 -2.90 0.66
N PHE A 140 3.72 -2.81 -0.51
CA PHE A 140 5.04 -2.18 -0.68
C PHE A 140 4.88 -0.74 -1.17
N GLN A 141 4.99 0.20 -0.23
CA GLN A 141 4.91 1.65 -0.42
C GLN A 141 6.31 2.26 -0.23
N ARG A 142 6.49 3.53 -0.54
CA ARG A 142 7.78 4.23 -0.42
C ARG A 142 8.36 4.15 1.01
N SER A 143 7.51 4.24 2.03
CA SER A 143 7.87 4.22 3.46
C SER A 143 8.10 2.84 4.06
N THR A 144 7.68 1.74 3.39
CA THR A 144 7.58 0.39 3.98
C THR A 144 8.91 -0.10 4.60
N ALA A 145 10.03 0.09 3.93
CA ALA A 145 11.32 -0.35 4.48
C ALA A 145 11.70 0.42 5.76
N GLN A 146 11.43 1.73 5.78
CA GLN A 146 11.66 2.57 6.96
C GLN A 146 10.72 2.19 8.10
N GLU A 147 9.43 1.97 7.83
CA GLU A 147 8.44 1.53 8.82
C GLU A 147 8.84 0.18 9.42
N LEU A 148 9.25 -0.78 8.58
CA LEU A 148 9.68 -2.11 9.04
C LEU A 148 10.95 -2.02 9.90
N SER A 149 11.94 -1.23 9.47
CA SER A 149 13.17 -1.01 10.23
C SER A 149 12.89 -0.37 11.60
N ALA A 150 12.04 0.67 11.62
CA ALA A 150 11.64 1.34 12.86
C ALA A 150 10.86 0.40 13.80
N ALA A 151 9.97 -0.44 13.25
CA ALA A 151 9.21 -1.41 14.01
C ALA A 151 10.12 -2.46 14.66
N VAL A 152 11.09 -3.02 13.91
CA VAL A 152 12.06 -3.96 14.44
C VAL A 152 12.93 -3.30 15.52
N ALA A 153 13.43 -2.08 15.28
CA ALA A 153 14.26 -1.34 16.23
C ALA A 153 13.50 -1.02 17.53
N ARG A 154 12.19 -0.72 17.45
CA ARG A 154 11.35 -0.45 18.64
C ARG A 154 11.31 -1.63 19.60
N PHE A 155 11.27 -2.86 19.09
CA PHE A 155 11.25 -4.09 19.89
C PHE A 155 12.66 -4.59 20.23
N GLY A 156 13.70 -4.16 19.50
CA GLY A 156 15.09 -4.61 19.65
C GLY A 156 15.94 -3.78 20.61
N LYS A 157 15.37 -2.78 21.31
CA LYS A 157 16.13 -1.87 22.19
C LYS A 157 16.98 -2.55 23.25
N ASP A 158 16.58 -3.73 23.70
CA ASP A 158 17.27 -4.50 24.76
C ASP A 158 17.98 -5.74 24.21
N ASN A 159 18.28 -5.80 22.89
CA ASN A 159 18.84 -7.00 22.23
C ASN A 159 18.03 -8.29 22.45
N SER A 160 16.76 -8.15 22.79
CA SER A 160 15.89 -9.27 23.17
C SER A 160 15.25 -9.98 21.98
N VAL A 161 15.26 -9.37 20.77
CA VAL A 161 14.65 -9.98 19.58
C VAL A 161 15.44 -11.21 19.14
N ARG A 162 14.80 -12.37 19.19
CA ARG A 162 15.37 -13.66 18.76
C ARG A 162 15.08 -13.99 17.29
N GLY A 163 14.01 -13.44 16.74
CA GLY A 163 13.63 -13.70 15.36
C GLY A 163 12.52 -12.79 14.85
N LEU A 164 12.29 -12.88 13.55
CA LEU A 164 11.26 -12.12 12.83
C LEU A 164 10.34 -13.08 12.08
N ILE A 165 9.04 -12.88 12.23
CA ILE A 165 8.02 -13.43 11.34
C ILE A 165 7.58 -12.30 10.42
N LEU A 166 8.02 -12.33 9.16
CA LEU A 166 7.63 -11.37 8.13
C LEU A 166 6.38 -11.90 7.43
N ASP A 167 5.21 -11.35 7.75
CA ASP A 167 3.93 -11.80 7.21
C ASP A 167 3.57 -11.01 5.95
N LEU A 168 3.66 -11.68 4.80
CA LEU A 168 3.34 -11.16 3.47
C LEU A 168 2.02 -11.75 2.91
N ARG A 169 1.20 -12.40 3.73
CA ARG A 169 -0.08 -12.96 3.27
C ARG A 169 -1.03 -11.85 2.82
N ASN A 170 -1.70 -12.10 1.68
CA ASN A 170 -2.61 -11.13 1.05
C ASN A 170 -1.94 -9.79 0.71
N ASN A 171 -0.62 -9.78 0.51
CA ASN A 171 0.12 -8.61 0.04
C ASN A 171 0.20 -8.65 -1.50
N PRO A 172 -0.52 -7.78 -2.22
CA PRO A 172 -0.58 -7.82 -3.69
C PRO A 172 0.70 -7.30 -4.36
N GLY A 173 1.70 -6.88 -3.56
CA GLY A 173 2.91 -6.25 -4.04
C GLY A 173 2.93 -4.73 -3.81
N GLY A 174 3.42 -3.99 -4.78
CA GLY A 174 3.60 -2.55 -4.77
C GLY A 174 4.88 -2.13 -5.49
N LEU A 175 5.60 -1.14 -4.96
CA LEU A 175 6.82 -0.62 -5.56
C LEU A 175 7.97 -1.63 -5.51
N LEU A 176 8.59 -1.91 -6.66
CA LEU A 176 9.80 -2.74 -6.73
C LEU A 176 10.94 -2.16 -5.87
N SER A 177 11.14 -0.84 -5.93
CA SER A 177 12.17 -0.17 -5.12
C SER A 177 11.98 -0.41 -3.62
N SER A 178 10.74 -0.45 -3.16
CA SER A 178 10.42 -0.75 -1.77
C SER A 178 10.69 -2.22 -1.42
N ALA A 179 10.34 -3.16 -2.30
CA ALA A 179 10.65 -4.57 -2.11
C ALA A 179 12.16 -4.81 -2.03
N VAL A 180 12.92 -4.16 -2.93
CA VAL A 180 14.40 -4.20 -2.89
C VAL A 180 14.92 -3.65 -1.57
N ALA A 181 14.43 -2.50 -1.12
CA ALA A 181 14.85 -1.90 0.15
C ALA A 181 14.48 -2.78 1.36
N VAL A 182 13.31 -3.43 1.35
CA VAL A 182 12.91 -4.37 2.42
C VAL A 182 13.79 -5.63 2.42
N ALA A 183 14.09 -6.22 1.25
CA ALA A 183 15.00 -7.37 1.18
C ALA A 183 16.41 -7.00 1.64
N ASP A 184 16.87 -5.80 1.29
CA ASP A 184 18.19 -5.27 1.68
C ASP A 184 18.36 -5.14 3.21
N LEU A 185 17.27 -4.88 3.95
CA LEU A 185 17.31 -4.85 5.42
C LEU A 185 17.79 -6.17 6.06
N PHE A 186 17.75 -7.27 5.32
CA PHE A 186 18.05 -8.61 5.84
C PHE A 186 19.20 -9.33 5.12
N LEU A 187 19.68 -8.77 4.03
CA LEU A 187 20.79 -9.34 3.23
C LEU A 187 22.06 -8.51 3.41
N GLN A 188 23.21 -9.17 3.36
CA GLN A 188 24.52 -8.50 3.45
C GLN A 188 25.17 -8.33 2.08
N ARG A 189 24.84 -9.18 1.12
CA ARG A 189 25.46 -9.21 -0.22
C ARG A 189 24.59 -10.03 -1.19
N GLY A 190 24.89 -9.90 -2.45
CA GLY A 190 24.29 -10.71 -3.52
C GLY A 190 23.23 -9.96 -4.30
N VAL A 191 22.64 -10.64 -5.27
CA VAL A 191 21.55 -10.11 -6.09
C VAL A 191 20.25 -10.24 -5.30
N ILE A 192 19.41 -9.21 -5.32
CA ILE A 192 18.05 -9.26 -4.77
C ILE A 192 17.07 -9.67 -5.86
N VAL A 193 17.17 -9.00 -7.02
CA VAL A 193 16.31 -9.26 -8.18
C VAL A 193 16.97 -8.69 -9.43
N THR A 194 16.71 -9.32 -10.56
CA THR A 194 17.07 -8.81 -11.87
C THR A 194 15.81 -8.59 -12.68
N THR A 195 15.73 -7.48 -13.44
CA THR A 195 14.67 -7.24 -14.42
C THR A 195 15.23 -7.32 -15.83
N ARG A 196 14.52 -8.01 -16.73
CA ARG A 196 14.88 -8.10 -18.15
C ARG A 196 13.73 -7.61 -18.99
N LYS A 197 14.00 -6.69 -19.93
CA LYS A 197 13.00 -6.20 -20.87
C LYS A 197 12.69 -7.24 -21.95
N HIS A 198 11.45 -7.27 -22.41
CA HIS A 198 11.05 -8.03 -23.60
C HIS A 198 11.64 -7.40 -24.85
N ARG A 199 12.34 -8.23 -25.66
CA ARG A 199 12.91 -7.95 -26.99
C ARG A 199 13.81 -6.73 -27.17
N GLY A 200 15.06 -7.00 -27.51
CA GLY A 200 15.94 -6.14 -28.34
C GLY A 200 16.73 -5.07 -27.62
N GLU A 201 16.51 -4.82 -26.36
CA GLU A 201 17.32 -3.86 -25.60
C GLU A 201 18.15 -4.55 -24.50
N PRO A 202 19.45 -4.21 -24.37
CA PRO A 202 20.33 -4.83 -23.38
C PRO A 202 20.10 -4.32 -21.94
N ALA A 203 18.94 -3.76 -21.63
CA ALA A 203 18.68 -3.17 -20.33
C ALA A 203 18.19 -4.23 -19.32
N GLN A 204 19.12 -5.07 -18.89
CA GLN A 204 19.00 -5.83 -17.67
C GLN A 204 19.36 -4.91 -16.50
N GLN A 205 18.42 -4.67 -15.57
CA GLN A 205 18.71 -3.97 -14.34
C GLN A 205 18.82 -4.97 -13.21
N THR A 206 19.96 -4.97 -12.50
CA THR A 206 20.22 -5.86 -11.36
C THR A 206 20.30 -5.05 -10.09
N PHE A 207 19.46 -5.39 -9.12
CA PHE A 207 19.45 -4.82 -7.78
C PHE A 207 20.23 -5.75 -6.85
N ARG A 208 21.12 -5.16 -6.07
CA ARG A 208 22.01 -5.91 -5.16
C ARG A 208 21.84 -5.43 -3.73
N ALA A 209 22.05 -6.35 -2.80
CA ALA A 209 22.10 -6.03 -1.37
C ALA A 209 23.33 -5.18 -1.04
N THR A 210 23.12 -4.31 -0.07
CA THR A 210 24.14 -3.49 0.57
C THR A 210 24.48 -4.04 1.96
N LEU A 211 25.30 -3.34 2.75
CA LEU A 211 25.67 -3.78 4.10
C LEU A 211 24.66 -3.33 5.18
N ASN A 212 23.38 -3.32 4.88
CA ASN A 212 22.35 -2.70 5.72
C ASN A 212 21.53 -3.72 6.55
N ASN A 213 22.10 -4.86 6.92
CA ASN A 213 21.38 -5.92 7.64
C ASN A 213 21.07 -5.54 9.10
N ILE A 214 19.77 -5.37 9.40
CA ILE A 214 19.29 -4.98 10.75
C ILE A 214 19.11 -6.15 11.71
N LEU A 215 19.13 -7.40 11.23
CA LEU A 215 18.98 -8.63 12.01
C LEU A 215 20.03 -9.67 11.57
N PRO A 216 21.35 -9.44 11.82
CA PRO A 216 22.39 -10.26 11.21
C PRO A 216 22.41 -11.73 11.65
N ASN A 217 21.96 -12.02 12.87
CA ASN A 217 22.05 -13.36 13.48
C ASN A 217 20.69 -13.97 13.84
N GLN A 218 19.61 -13.21 13.74
CA GLN A 218 18.27 -13.65 14.11
C GLN A 218 17.63 -14.49 13.00
N SER A 219 16.87 -15.49 13.40
CA SER A 219 16.09 -16.31 12.47
C SER A 219 14.96 -15.50 11.84
N ILE A 220 14.69 -15.74 10.56
CA ILE A 220 13.57 -15.11 9.83
C ILE A 220 12.70 -16.18 9.21
N ALA A 221 11.40 -16.07 9.44
CA ALA A 221 10.37 -16.81 8.71
C ALA A 221 9.54 -15.83 7.89
N VAL A 222 9.36 -16.10 6.60
CA VAL A 222 8.48 -15.32 5.71
C VAL A 222 7.21 -16.12 5.48
N VAL A 223 6.06 -15.54 5.84
CA VAL A 223 4.76 -16.20 5.69
C VAL A 223 4.07 -15.67 4.44
N ILE A 224 3.69 -16.58 3.53
CA ILE A 224 3.05 -16.28 2.24
C ILE A 224 1.78 -17.09 2.02
N ASN A 225 0.93 -16.63 1.11
CA ASN A 225 -0.23 -17.36 0.62
C ASN A 225 -0.53 -17.01 -0.85
N ALA A 226 -1.61 -17.54 -1.41
CA ALA A 226 -2.02 -17.27 -2.79
C ALA A 226 -2.31 -15.78 -3.09
N GLY A 227 -2.51 -14.94 -2.09
CA GLY A 227 -2.64 -13.49 -2.23
C GLY A 227 -1.32 -12.72 -2.15
N SER A 228 -0.18 -13.40 -1.93
CA SER A 228 1.15 -12.81 -1.97
C SER A 228 1.62 -12.72 -3.41
N ALA A 229 1.85 -11.51 -3.95
CA ALA A 229 2.12 -11.30 -5.37
C ALA A 229 3.21 -10.26 -5.65
N SER A 230 3.86 -10.36 -6.82
CA SER A 230 4.75 -9.32 -7.37
C SER A 230 5.89 -8.94 -6.40
N ALA A 231 5.94 -7.69 -5.90
CA ALA A 231 6.95 -7.20 -4.95
C ALA A 231 7.07 -8.09 -3.68
N ALA A 232 5.96 -8.69 -3.21
CA ALA A 232 5.99 -9.64 -2.09
C ALA A 232 6.74 -10.93 -2.47
N GLU A 233 6.60 -11.38 -3.71
CA GLU A 233 7.33 -12.55 -4.21
C GLU A 233 8.81 -12.24 -4.40
N VAL A 234 9.16 -11.03 -4.83
CA VAL A 234 10.56 -10.58 -4.92
C VAL A 234 11.25 -10.68 -3.56
N VAL A 235 10.63 -10.16 -2.48
CA VAL A 235 11.20 -10.27 -1.12
C VAL A 235 11.30 -11.72 -0.68
N ALA A 236 10.23 -12.49 -0.85
CA ALA A 236 10.18 -13.88 -0.41
C ALA A 236 11.26 -14.73 -1.08
N VAL A 237 11.37 -14.68 -2.43
CA VAL A 237 12.34 -15.48 -3.18
C VAL A 237 13.77 -15.01 -2.91
N ALA A 238 14.02 -13.69 -2.81
CA ALA A 238 15.35 -13.19 -2.51
C ALA A 238 15.86 -13.69 -1.15
N LEU A 239 15.01 -13.64 -0.11
CA LEU A 239 15.40 -14.16 1.21
C LEU A 239 15.53 -15.67 1.24
N GLN A 240 14.74 -16.41 0.46
CA GLN A 240 14.84 -17.86 0.33
C GLN A 240 16.11 -18.29 -0.39
N ASP A 241 16.40 -17.73 -1.57
CA ASP A 241 17.54 -18.13 -2.41
C ASP A 241 18.88 -17.80 -1.73
N HIS A 242 18.92 -16.74 -0.94
CA HIS A 242 20.05 -16.43 -0.06
C HIS A 242 20.10 -17.27 1.24
N GLN A 243 19.18 -18.20 1.43
CA GLN A 243 19.05 -19.00 2.66
C GLN A 243 18.95 -18.15 3.92
N ARG A 244 18.45 -16.92 3.77
CA ARG A 244 18.32 -15.97 4.88
C ARG A 244 17.04 -16.17 5.67
N ALA A 245 16.00 -16.70 5.02
CA ALA A 245 14.72 -16.99 5.66
C ALA A 245 14.15 -18.32 5.17
N ILE A 246 13.31 -18.93 6.00
CA ILE A 246 12.42 -20.02 5.59
C ILE A 246 11.09 -19.46 5.10
N LEU A 247 10.54 -20.01 4.02
CA LEU A 247 9.17 -19.70 3.59
C LEU A 247 8.19 -20.66 4.24
N VAL A 248 7.09 -20.11 4.75
CA VAL A 248 6.01 -20.83 5.42
C VAL A 248 4.68 -20.47 4.80
N GLY A 249 3.81 -21.43 4.57
CA GLY A 249 2.45 -21.21 4.09
C GLY A 249 2.14 -21.91 2.78
N ALA A 250 1.39 -21.24 1.90
CA ALA A 250 0.96 -21.79 0.61
C ALA A 250 1.67 -21.10 -0.56
N ARG A 251 1.60 -21.73 -1.74
CA ARG A 251 2.13 -21.17 -2.98
C ARG A 251 1.60 -19.75 -3.22
N SER A 252 2.49 -18.83 -3.59
CA SER A 252 2.19 -17.45 -3.95
C SER A 252 1.48 -17.33 -5.30
N PHE A 253 1.09 -16.13 -5.67
CA PHE A 253 0.29 -15.85 -6.88
C PHE A 253 1.04 -16.18 -8.18
N GLY A 254 2.34 -15.88 -8.27
CA GLY A 254 3.15 -16.12 -9.47
C GLY A 254 3.17 -14.95 -10.45
N LYS A 255 3.16 -13.70 -9.98
CA LYS A 255 3.26 -12.50 -10.84
C LYS A 255 4.72 -12.09 -11.04
N GLY A 256 5.32 -12.52 -12.16
CA GLY A 256 6.71 -12.21 -12.54
C GLY A 256 6.89 -11.00 -13.46
N SER A 257 5.84 -10.20 -13.74
CA SER A 257 5.88 -9.10 -14.71
C SER A 257 6.05 -7.73 -14.05
N VAL A 258 6.81 -6.85 -14.74
CA VAL A 258 7.03 -5.44 -14.36
C VAL A 258 6.18 -4.54 -15.22
N GLN A 259 5.38 -3.67 -14.60
CA GLN A 259 4.61 -2.63 -15.31
C GLN A 259 5.32 -1.29 -15.22
N THR A 260 5.37 -0.59 -16.35
CA THR A 260 5.85 0.79 -16.45
C THR A 260 4.68 1.73 -16.76
N ILE A 261 4.68 2.89 -16.12
CA ILE A 261 3.70 3.95 -16.35
C ILE A 261 4.32 4.95 -17.33
N MET A 262 3.66 5.16 -18.46
CA MET A 262 4.13 6.04 -19.52
C MET A 262 3.04 7.05 -19.90
N PRO A 263 3.33 8.38 -19.80
CA PRO A 263 2.38 9.40 -20.28
C PRO A 263 2.21 9.29 -21.79
N THR A 264 1.00 9.50 -22.27
CA THR A 264 0.71 9.53 -23.71
C THR A 264 0.85 10.97 -24.23
N LEU A 265 1.51 11.13 -25.37
CA LEU A 265 1.62 12.44 -26.02
C LEU A 265 0.25 12.86 -26.59
N GLY A 266 -0.25 14.01 -26.15
CA GLY A 266 -1.47 14.62 -26.67
C GLY A 266 -2.80 14.08 -26.12
N LEU A 267 -2.77 13.12 -25.20
CA LEU A 267 -3.95 12.63 -24.48
C LEU A 267 -3.79 12.88 -22.98
N GLN A 268 -4.88 13.20 -22.29
CA GLN A 268 -4.88 13.29 -20.80
C GLN A 268 -4.94 11.90 -20.15
N GLN A 269 -4.32 10.92 -20.76
CA GLN A 269 -4.34 9.52 -20.34
C GLN A 269 -2.92 8.99 -20.20
N THR A 270 -2.77 7.93 -19.45
CA THR A 270 -1.48 7.30 -19.16
C THR A 270 -1.58 5.80 -19.43
N ILE A 271 -0.58 5.24 -20.11
CA ILE A 271 -0.52 3.80 -20.35
C ILE A 271 0.27 3.15 -19.22
N LYS A 272 -0.30 2.12 -18.62
CA LYS A 272 0.41 1.16 -17.79
C LYS A 272 0.69 -0.06 -18.65
N LEU A 273 1.96 -0.35 -18.93
CA LEU A 273 2.39 -1.37 -19.86
C LEU A 273 3.34 -2.37 -19.19
N THR A 274 3.20 -3.66 -19.48
CA THR A 274 4.19 -4.67 -19.12
C THR A 274 5.43 -4.50 -19.99
N THR A 275 6.57 -4.21 -19.37
CA THR A 275 7.81 -3.89 -20.08
C THR A 275 8.97 -4.82 -19.76
N ALA A 276 8.90 -5.58 -18.68
CA ALA A 276 9.97 -6.46 -18.24
C ALA A 276 9.43 -7.63 -17.38
N GLU A 277 10.30 -8.57 -17.10
CA GLU A 277 10.07 -9.70 -16.19
C GLU A 277 11.09 -9.67 -15.04
N TYR A 278 10.68 -10.22 -13.89
CA TYR A 278 11.55 -10.46 -12.74
C TYR A 278 12.26 -11.79 -12.85
N PHE A 279 13.52 -11.79 -12.44
CA PHE A 279 14.33 -13.00 -12.26
C PHE A 279 14.92 -12.99 -10.86
N SER A 280 14.83 -14.14 -10.20
CA SER A 280 15.44 -14.36 -8.88
C SER A 280 16.98 -14.33 -8.93
N PRO A 281 17.64 -14.30 -7.79
CA PRO A 281 19.09 -14.39 -7.68
C PRO A 281 19.71 -15.58 -8.41
#